data_3d012beef5feb1ffb04ec2ca61b8931e
#
_entry.id   3d012beef5feb1ffb04ec2ca61b8931e
#
_cell.length_a   1.000
_cell.length_b   1.000
_cell.length_c   1.000
_cell.angle_alpha   90.00
_cell.angle_beta   90.00
_cell.angle_gamma   90.00
#
_symmetry.space_group_name_H-M   'P 1'
#
loop_
_entity.id
_entity.type
_entity.pdbx_description
1 polymer ?
#
loop_
_entity_poly.entity_id
_entity_poly.type
_entity_poly.pdbx_seq_one_letter_code
_entity_poly.pdbx_strand_id
1 'polypeptide(L)'
;MEWLPPGWCPKVVAFDIDGTLTDENKLLDMHAVEALRRLETAGITVVLATGNVRAITYGLWRFIGLKGPICCENGGVLWHPSWPEPIVRASGQEAKQAAQWLAEEHQEIDPNGITTNAWRESEWCL
;
A
#
# COMPACT_ATOMS: atom_id res chain seq x y z
N MET A 1 -13.59 -5.14 -23.32
CA MET A 1 -13.91 -5.84 -22.05
C MET A 1 -15.42 -6.08 -22.02
N GLU A 2 -15.84 -7.28 -22.38
CA GLU A 2 -17.26 -7.63 -22.54
C GLU A 2 -18.09 -7.68 -21.25
N TRP A 3 -17.40 -7.72 -20.10
CA TRP A 3 -18.04 -7.80 -18.77
C TRP A 3 -18.41 -6.45 -18.16
N LEU A 4 -18.03 -5.34 -18.80
CA LEU A 4 -18.39 -4.00 -18.35
C LEU A 4 -19.69 -3.53 -19.02
N PRO A 5 -20.61 -2.86 -18.30
CA PRO A 5 -21.79 -2.26 -18.89
C PRO A 5 -21.40 -1.27 -20.02
N PRO A 6 -22.18 -1.19 -21.10
CA PRO A 6 -21.93 -0.22 -22.16
C PRO A 6 -21.83 1.20 -21.62
N GLY A 7 -20.77 1.92 -22.01
CA GLY A 7 -20.53 3.29 -21.55
C GLY A 7 -19.97 3.45 -20.13
N TRP A 8 -19.73 2.34 -19.41
CA TRP A 8 -19.08 2.42 -18.11
C TRP A 8 -17.58 2.73 -18.25
N CYS A 9 -17.12 3.72 -17.50
CA CYS A 9 -15.72 4.10 -17.44
C CYS A 9 -15.36 4.38 -15.97
N PRO A 10 -14.38 3.70 -15.39
CA PRO A 10 -13.95 3.98 -14.02
C PRO A 10 -13.33 5.38 -13.95
N LYS A 11 -13.60 6.10 -12.88
CA LYS A 11 -12.89 7.35 -12.56
C LYS A 11 -11.67 7.11 -11.68
N VAL A 12 -11.72 6.05 -10.91
CA VAL A 12 -10.67 5.63 -9.96
C VAL A 12 -10.52 4.12 -10.04
N VAL A 13 -9.28 3.66 -9.99
CA VAL A 13 -8.96 2.22 -9.86
C VAL A 13 -7.93 2.06 -8.77
N ALA A 14 -8.18 1.16 -7.83
CA ALA A 14 -7.24 0.79 -6.78
C ALA A 14 -6.51 -0.50 -7.15
N PHE A 15 -5.20 -0.52 -6.93
CA PHE A 15 -4.32 -1.67 -7.17
C PHE A 15 -3.54 -2.00 -5.91
N ASP A 16 -3.47 -3.30 -5.63
CA ASP A 16 -2.49 -3.83 -4.70
C ASP A 16 -1.12 -3.92 -5.38
N ILE A 17 -0.06 -4.05 -4.58
CA ILE A 17 1.32 -4.13 -5.06
C ILE A 17 1.76 -5.60 -5.15
N ASP A 18 1.80 -6.29 -4.01
CA ASP A 18 2.37 -7.63 -3.90
C ASP A 18 1.48 -8.69 -4.56
N GLY A 19 2.00 -9.34 -5.61
CA GLY A 19 1.24 -10.34 -6.37
C GLY A 19 0.23 -9.75 -7.36
N THR A 20 0.15 -8.41 -7.49
CA THR A 20 -0.67 -7.70 -8.48
C THR A 20 0.20 -6.89 -9.44
N LEU A 21 1.05 -6.03 -8.92
CA LEU A 21 2.04 -5.26 -9.69
C LEU A 21 3.42 -5.92 -9.68
N THR A 22 3.60 -6.92 -8.84
CA THR A 22 4.81 -7.72 -8.76
C THR A 22 4.53 -9.17 -9.15
N ASP A 23 5.55 -9.84 -9.69
CA ASP A 23 5.55 -11.26 -9.96
C ASP A 23 5.78 -12.10 -8.68
N GLU A 24 5.91 -13.43 -8.83
CA GLU A 24 6.17 -14.37 -7.75
C GLU A 24 7.54 -14.15 -7.04
N ASN A 25 8.48 -13.49 -7.72
CA ASN A 25 9.79 -13.12 -7.19
C ASN A 25 9.82 -11.72 -6.55
N LYS A 26 8.66 -11.08 -6.38
CA LYS A 26 8.51 -9.71 -5.88
C LYS A 26 9.12 -8.62 -6.77
N LEU A 27 9.37 -8.94 -8.04
CA LEU A 27 9.84 -7.98 -9.03
C LEU A 27 8.66 -7.28 -9.71
N LEU A 28 8.78 -5.97 -9.91
CA LEU A 28 7.76 -5.19 -10.62
C LEU A 28 7.60 -5.67 -12.06
N ASP A 29 6.37 -5.96 -12.45
CA ASP A 29 6.01 -6.18 -13.85
C ASP A 29 5.97 -4.83 -14.58
N MET A 30 6.88 -4.66 -15.54
CA MET A 30 6.98 -3.42 -16.32
C MET A 30 5.77 -3.17 -17.22
N HIS A 31 5.05 -4.23 -17.64
CA HIS A 31 3.78 -4.08 -18.37
C HIS A 31 2.67 -3.54 -17.46
N ALA A 32 2.64 -4.00 -16.21
CA ALA A 32 1.73 -3.44 -15.21
C ALA A 32 2.03 -1.96 -14.96
N VAL A 33 3.30 -1.57 -14.79
CA VAL A 33 3.72 -0.16 -14.64
C VAL A 33 3.26 0.69 -15.84
N GLU A 34 3.46 0.19 -17.06
CA GLU A 34 3.01 0.88 -18.27
C GLU A 34 1.48 1.02 -18.31
N ALA A 35 0.74 -0.02 -17.92
CA ALA A 35 -0.71 0.01 -17.86
C ALA A 35 -1.22 1.08 -16.86
N LEU A 36 -0.59 1.20 -15.67
CA LEU A 36 -0.93 2.25 -14.70
C LEU A 36 -0.72 3.66 -15.29
N ARG A 37 0.40 3.89 -15.98
CA ARG A 37 0.68 5.17 -16.66
C ARG A 37 -0.34 5.50 -17.74
N ARG A 38 -0.80 4.50 -18.47
CA ARG A 38 -1.85 4.65 -19.49
C ARG A 38 -3.19 5.02 -18.86
N LEU A 39 -3.55 4.44 -17.70
CA LEU A 39 -4.76 4.82 -16.96
C LEU A 39 -4.70 6.28 -16.53
N GLU A 40 -3.59 6.73 -15.93
CA GLU A 40 -3.39 8.14 -15.54
C GLU A 40 -3.47 9.09 -16.74
N THR A 41 -2.89 8.70 -17.88
CA THR A 41 -2.96 9.48 -19.13
C THR A 41 -4.39 9.56 -19.67
N ALA A 42 -5.19 8.53 -19.47
CA ALA A 42 -6.61 8.50 -19.83
C ALA A 42 -7.51 9.26 -18.84
N GLY A 43 -6.95 9.89 -17.80
CA GLY A 43 -7.70 10.63 -16.79
C GLY A 43 -8.35 9.75 -15.71
N ILE A 44 -7.92 8.49 -15.61
CA ILE A 44 -8.37 7.55 -14.58
C ILE A 44 -7.38 7.63 -13.42
N THR A 45 -7.84 8.04 -12.24
CA THR A 45 -7.00 8.13 -11.06
C THR A 45 -6.60 6.75 -10.56
N VAL A 46 -5.31 6.51 -10.42
CA VAL A 46 -4.76 5.27 -9.85
C VAL A 46 -4.45 5.45 -8.37
N VAL A 47 -4.95 4.54 -7.54
CA VAL A 47 -4.68 4.46 -6.11
C VAL A 47 -3.87 3.20 -5.85
N LEU A 48 -2.74 3.31 -5.17
CA LEU A 48 -2.07 2.13 -4.61
C LEU A 48 -2.68 1.82 -3.24
N ALA A 49 -3.15 0.58 -3.06
CA ALA A 49 -3.75 0.09 -1.81
C ALA A 49 -3.01 -1.18 -1.39
N THR A 50 -2.23 -1.13 -0.31
CA THR A 50 -1.26 -2.16 0.02
C THR A 50 -1.04 -2.31 1.53
N GLY A 51 -0.56 -3.48 1.95
CA GLY A 51 0.00 -3.69 3.28
C GLY A 51 1.41 -3.11 3.48
N ASN A 52 2.04 -2.59 2.44
CA ASN A 52 3.36 -1.96 2.56
C ASN A 52 3.30 -0.63 3.31
N VAL A 53 4.45 -0.26 3.91
CA VAL A 53 4.63 1.03 4.60
C VAL A 53 4.58 2.20 3.62
N ARG A 54 4.20 3.36 4.12
CA ARG A 54 4.09 4.59 3.33
C ARG A 54 5.38 4.94 2.56
N ALA A 55 6.55 4.73 3.15
CA ALA A 55 7.83 5.06 2.52
C ALA A 55 8.08 4.26 1.22
N ILE A 56 7.79 2.96 1.23
CA ILE A 56 7.94 2.08 0.05
C ILE A 56 6.88 2.46 -0.99
N THR A 57 5.62 2.59 -0.57
CA THR A 57 4.50 2.90 -1.46
C THR A 57 4.68 4.26 -2.12
N TYR A 58 5.16 5.27 -1.38
CA TYR A 58 5.48 6.59 -1.92
C TYR A 58 6.59 6.53 -2.98
N GLY A 59 7.66 5.77 -2.72
CA GLY A 59 8.74 5.59 -3.69
C GLY A 59 8.21 5.04 -5.01
N LEU A 60 7.42 3.97 -4.94
CA LEU A 60 6.80 3.34 -6.10
C LEU A 60 5.84 4.30 -6.82
N TRP A 61 4.92 4.93 -6.09
CA TRP A 61 3.99 5.95 -6.58
C TRP A 61 4.71 7.05 -7.37
N ARG A 62 5.78 7.60 -6.80
CA ARG A 62 6.58 8.67 -7.42
C ARG A 62 7.25 8.22 -8.70
N PHE A 63 7.89 7.04 -8.69
CA PHE A 63 8.66 6.56 -9.84
C PHE A 63 7.78 6.01 -10.96
N ILE A 64 6.60 5.50 -10.66
CA ILE A 64 5.59 5.18 -11.68
C ILE A 64 5.03 6.47 -12.27
N GLY A 65 4.91 7.56 -11.50
CA GLY A 65 4.35 8.84 -11.92
C GLY A 65 2.84 8.92 -11.70
N LEU A 66 2.35 8.31 -10.62
CA LEU A 66 0.94 8.32 -10.23
C LEU A 66 0.54 9.66 -9.61
N LYS A 67 -0.76 9.95 -9.60
CA LYS A 67 -1.32 11.21 -9.08
C LYS A 67 -2.36 11.00 -7.98
N GLY A 68 -2.94 9.81 -7.90
CA GLY A 68 -3.93 9.49 -6.88
C GLY A 68 -3.33 9.35 -5.48
N PRO A 69 -4.16 9.27 -4.43
CA PRO A 69 -3.68 8.99 -3.08
C PRO A 69 -3.10 7.58 -2.96
N ILE A 70 -2.31 7.36 -1.92
CA ILE A 70 -1.87 6.03 -1.51
C ILE A 70 -2.57 5.61 -0.23
N CYS A 71 -2.90 4.32 -0.15
CA CYS A 71 -3.51 3.65 0.98
C CYS A 71 -2.55 2.56 1.44
N CYS A 72 -1.88 2.78 2.55
CA CYS A 72 -0.79 1.96 3.07
C CYS A 72 -1.21 1.24 4.34
N GLU A 73 -0.41 0.25 4.75
CA GLU A 73 -0.59 -0.45 6.01
C GLU A 73 -2.04 -0.95 6.16
N ASN A 74 -2.53 -1.67 5.13
CA ASN A 74 -3.88 -2.24 5.10
C ASN A 74 -5.01 -1.22 5.36
N GLY A 75 -4.80 0.05 5.00
CA GLY A 75 -5.75 1.13 5.23
C GLY A 75 -5.52 1.94 6.50
N GLY A 76 -4.51 1.59 7.28
CA GLY A 76 -4.12 2.31 8.48
C GLY A 76 -3.54 3.69 8.21
N VAL A 77 -2.92 3.88 7.03
CA VAL A 77 -2.33 5.15 6.62
C VAL A 77 -2.81 5.55 5.23
N LEU A 78 -3.37 6.74 5.13
CA LEU A 78 -3.73 7.37 3.85
C LEU A 78 -2.88 8.62 3.65
N TRP A 79 -2.41 8.83 2.42
CA TRP A 79 -1.60 10.01 2.12
C TRP A 79 -1.76 10.47 0.67
N HIS A 80 -1.65 11.78 0.49
CA HIS A 80 -1.56 12.44 -0.82
C HIS A 80 -0.69 13.71 -0.69
N PRO A 81 0.11 14.10 -1.70
CA PRO A 81 1.03 15.25 -1.60
C PRO A 81 0.33 16.60 -1.40
N SER A 82 -0.96 16.71 -1.72
CA SER A 82 -1.74 17.93 -1.48
C SER A 82 -2.31 18.03 -0.05
N TRP A 83 -2.18 16.99 0.75
CA TRP A 83 -2.66 17.02 2.14
C TRP A 83 -1.54 17.51 3.07
N PRO A 84 -1.86 18.30 4.10
CA PRO A 84 -0.86 18.81 5.03
C PRO A 84 -0.13 17.70 5.80
N GLU A 85 -0.86 16.64 6.14
CA GLU A 85 -0.34 15.49 6.89
C GLU A 85 -1.02 14.18 6.41
N PRO A 86 -0.38 13.01 6.63
CA PRO A 86 -1.04 11.73 6.41
C PRO A 86 -2.21 11.55 7.40
N ILE A 87 -3.22 10.82 6.98
CA ILE A 87 -4.30 10.37 7.86
C ILE A 87 -3.88 9.02 8.43
N VAL A 88 -3.57 8.96 9.72
CA VAL A 88 -3.24 7.73 10.45
C VAL A 88 -4.45 7.32 11.27
N ARG A 89 -4.94 6.07 11.08
CA ARG A 89 -6.21 5.59 11.63
C ARG A 89 -6.06 4.67 12.83
N ALA A 90 -4.85 4.19 13.11
CA ALA A 90 -4.56 3.28 14.20
C ALA A 90 -3.21 3.65 14.84
N SER A 91 -2.93 3.09 16.01
CA SER A 91 -1.69 3.35 16.75
C SER A 91 -0.70 2.20 16.54
N GLY A 92 0.37 2.45 15.80
CA GLY A 92 1.48 1.50 15.69
C GLY A 92 2.13 1.18 17.04
N GLN A 93 2.06 2.11 18.01
CA GLN A 93 2.55 1.89 19.36
C GLN A 93 1.72 0.84 20.11
N GLU A 94 0.39 0.90 19.98
CA GLU A 94 -0.50 -0.12 20.58
C GLU A 94 -0.32 -1.48 19.92
N ALA A 95 -0.18 -1.51 18.59
CA ALA A 95 0.11 -2.73 17.85
C ALA A 95 1.44 -3.37 18.29
N LYS A 96 2.48 -2.55 18.49
CA LYS A 96 3.77 -3.01 19.01
C LYS A 96 3.67 -3.56 20.43
N GLN A 97 2.92 -2.92 21.31
CA GLN A 97 2.69 -3.42 22.68
C GLN A 97 1.97 -4.76 22.66
N ALA A 98 0.97 -4.93 21.79
CA ALA A 98 0.28 -6.20 21.61
C ALA A 98 1.22 -7.31 21.12
N ALA A 99 2.13 -7.00 20.18
CA ALA A 99 3.15 -7.93 19.71
C ALA A 99 4.14 -8.34 20.82
N GLN A 100 4.56 -7.41 21.68
CA GLN A 100 5.41 -7.69 22.83
C GLN A 100 4.71 -8.61 23.83
N TRP A 101 3.46 -8.30 24.17
CA TRP A 101 2.66 -9.15 25.06
C TRP A 101 2.49 -10.56 24.48
N LEU A 102 2.24 -10.69 23.18
CA LEU A 102 2.08 -11.99 22.53
C LEU A 102 3.38 -12.81 22.58
N ALA A 103 4.54 -12.16 22.42
CA ALA A 103 5.84 -12.83 22.50
C ALA A 103 6.21 -13.28 23.93
N GLU A 104 5.65 -12.67 24.97
CA GLU A 104 5.80 -13.14 26.36
C GLU A 104 5.09 -14.48 26.59
N GLU A 105 3.93 -14.69 25.94
CA GLU A 105 3.15 -15.92 26.01
C GLU A 105 3.63 -16.99 25.03
N HIS A 106 4.26 -16.56 23.90
CA HIS A 106 4.67 -17.41 22.78
C HIS A 106 6.12 -17.15 22.39
N GLN A 107 7.03 -17.95 22.96
CA GLN A 107 8.49 -17.77 22.79
C GLN A 107 8.99 -17.96 21.33
N GLU A 108 8.19 -18.57 20.47
CA GLU A 108 8.48 -18.72 19.03
C GLU A 108 8.26 -17.44 18.23
N ILE A 109 7.63 -16.41 18.81
CA ILE A 109 7.33 -15.13 18.15
C ILE A 109 8.46 -14.15 18.44
N ASP A 110 9.07 -13.60 17.37
CA ASP A 110 9.95 -12.44 17.49
C ASP A 110 9.12 -11.16 17.61
N PRO A 111 9.14 -10.47 18.75
CA PRO A 111 8.36 -9.23 18.92
C PRO A 111 8.83 -8.07 18.03
N ASN A 112 10.03 -8.15 17.45
CA ASN A 112 10.51 -7.16 16.50
C ASN A 112 9.86 -7.32 15.11
N GLY A 113 9.43 -8.56 14.80
CA GLY A 113 8.78 -8.87 13.55
C GLY A 113 9.65 -8.58 12.34
N ILE A 114 9.06 -8.00 11.30
CA ILE A 114 9.76 -7.73 10.04
C ILE A 114 10.51 -6.39 10.06
N THR A 115 11.55 -6.28 9.25
CA THR A 115 12.44 -5.09 9.17
C THR A 115 11.68 -3.79 8.91
N THR A 116 10.61 -3.83 8.12
CA THR A 116 9.81 -2.63 7.79
C THR A 116 8.97 -2.11 8.94
N ASN A 117 8.87 -2.82 10.07
CA ASN A 117 8.19 -2.34 11.27
C ASN A 117 8.77 -1.02 11.79
N ALA A 118 10.07 -0.76 11.56
CA ALA A 118 10.70 0.51 11.91
C ALA A 118 10.08 1.74 11.19
N TRP A 119 9.34 1.52 10.11
CA TRP A 119 8.72 2.57 9.28
C TRP A 119 7.19 2.55 9.34
N ARG A 120 6.58 1.65 10.14
CA ARG A 120 5.12 1.54 10.28
C ARG A 120 4.58 2.61 11.23
N GLU A 121 3.42 3.12 10.89
CA GLU A 121 2.74 4.18 11.61
C GLU A 121 1.46 3.70 12.31
N SER A 122 0.82 2.66 11.78
CA SER A 122 -0.51 2.23 12.24
C SER A 122 -0.64 0.75 12.60
N GLU A 123 0.33 -0.07 12.22
CA GLU A 123 0.31 -1.52 12.45
C GLU A 123 1.68 -2.06 12.85
N TRP A 124 1.75 -3.35 13.22
CA TRP A 124 2.98 -4.07 13.51
C TRP A 124 2.85 -5.49 12.96
N CYS A 125 3.83 -5.93 12.16
CA CYS A 125 3.82 -7.26 11.55
C CYS A 125 4.79 -8.19 12.27
N LEU A 126 4.30 -9.37 12.64
CA LEU A 126 5.05 -10.48 13.26
C LEU A 126 5.41 -11.53 12.22
#